data_5fd1241a86efd74fca72aef889b2121e
#
_entry.id   5fd1241a86efd74fca72aef889b2121e
#
_cell.length_a   1.000
_cell.length_b   1.000
_cell.length_c   1.000
_cell.angle_alpha   90.00
_cell.angle_beta   90.00
_cell.angle_gamma   90.00
#
_symmetry.space_group_name_H-M   'P 1'
#
loop_
_entity.id
_entity.type
_entity.pdbx_description
1 polymer ?
#
loop_
_entity_poly.entity_id
_entity_poly.type
_entity_poly.pdbx_seq_one_letter_code
_entity_poly.pdbx_strand_id
1 'polypeptide(L)'
;KNAIAYITRKKNRTLIIFIILTIVLSCLYSCLTIMKSSNEIEKALYESSNSSISITKKDGKYFNVNQFKDIEKLKEIEEKIIQYDGLAKLKDAKVVSGEQRINREDLSDEFKNVVSLEATNNTKRNILFSSGVFTIKEGKNIEENDKNSIIVHEEFAKQNNLKLGDEVDLELLDIEKSGKIKSHKFKIIGIFSGKKQETYTGLSSDFSENMVFVDYSTSQEILNNSENNEIANKILMYSGSAESTDLALNKLKELKIDESKYFVEKDSNAFEESLESVSGIKYIIKVMTYSIMLGGMVVLSLILILWLRERIYEIGIFLSIGTSKIQIIMQFIFELIFISIPSIISSLFLGNVLLKVIVDGFINSEDSMISGGSLINNSSFMSNITTLGQSYLILISIIVLSVVFASSLMLIKKPKEILSKIS
;
A
#
# COMPACT_ATOMS: atom_id res chain seq x y z
N LYS A 1 -29.18 30.03 -21.87
CA LYS A 1 -30.35 29.50 -22.63
C LYS A 1 -29.93 28.84 -23.92
N ASN A 2 -29.02 29.41 -24.73
CA ASN A 2 -28.62 28.86 -26.03
C ASN A 2 -27.87 27.54 -25.95
N ALA A 3 -26.99 27.34 -24.94
CA ALA A 3 -26.26 26.10 -24.73
C ALA A 3 -27.17 24.89 -24.45
N ILE A 4 -28.15 25.05 -23.56
CA ILE A 4 -29.12 24.01 -23.20
C ILE A 4 -30.02 23.65 -24.39
N ALA A 5 -30.52 24.64 -25.14
CA ALA A 5 -31.34 24.40 -26.31
C ALA A 5 -30.61 23.63 -27.42
N TYR A 6 -29.28 23.82 -27.54
CA TYR A 6 -28.46 23.11 -28.51
C TYR A 6 -28.20 21.65 -28.11
N ILE A 7 -27.89 21.40 -26.83
CA ILE A 7 -27.66 20.06 -26.28
C ILE A 7 -28.87 19.15 -26.55
N THR A 8 -30.11 19.68 -26.36
CA THR A 8 -31.33 18.89 -26.57
C THR A 8 -31.67 18.65 -28.04
N ARG A 9 -31.18 19.50 -28.95
CA ARG A 9 -31.49 19.43 -30.40
C ARG A 9 -30.60 18.46 -31.16
N LYS A 10 -29.35 18.19 -30.71
CA LYS A 10 -28.33 17.35 -31.37
C LYS A 10 -27.92 16.15 -30.50
N LYS A 11 -28.87 15.30 -30.11
CA LYS A 11 -28.73 14.22 -29.16
C LYS A 11 -27.56 13.27 -29.41
N ASN A 12 -27.36 12.81 -30.65
CA ASN A 12 -26.29 11.85 -30.98
C ASN A 12 -24.88 12.40 -30.74
N ARG A 13 -24.65 13.69 -31.02
CA ARG A 13 -23.35 14.33 -30.80
C ARG A 13 -23.09 14.60 -29.31
N THR A 14 -24.12 15.08 -28.63
CA THR A 14 -24.06 15.24 -27.16
C THR A 14 -23.75 13.93 -26.49
N LEU A 15 -24.32 12.81 -26.97
CA LEU A 15 -24.04 11.48 -26.44
C LEU A 15 -22.58 11.06 -26.64
N ILE A 16 -22.01 11.28 -27.83
CA ILE A 16 -20.60 10.95 -28.10
C ILE A 16 -19.68 11.73 -27.17
N ILE A 17 -19.90 13.04 -27.04
CA ILE A 17 -19.09 13.88 -26.14
C ILE A 17 -19.27 13.44 -24.67
N PHE A 18 -20.49 13.15 -24.26
CA PHE A 18 -20.79 12.64 -22.92
C PHE A 18 -20.02 11.35 -22.61
N ILE A 19 -20.00 10.39 -23.55
CA ILE A 19 -19.25 9.12 -23.40
C ILE A 19 -17.76 9.40 -23.25
N ILE A 20 -17.19 10.26 -24.09
CA ILE A 20 -15.76 10.60 -24.04
C ILE A 20 -15.41 11.29 -22.73
N LEU A 21 -16.18 12.29 -22.30
CA LEU A 21 -15.96 12.97 -21.02
C LEU A 21 -16.08 12.00 -19.84
N THR A 22 -17.04 11.07 -19.91
CA THR A 22 -17.20 10.03 -18.88
C THR A 22 -15.99 9.12 -18.81
N ILE A 23 -15.47 8.63 -19.94
CA ILE A 23 -14.28 7.77 -19.99
C ILE A 23 -13.06 8.53 -19.45
N VAL A 24 -12.79 9.74 -19.94
CA VAL A 24 -11.65 10.55 -19.48
C VAL A 24 -11.72 10.81 -17.98
N LEU A 25 -12.91 11.22 -17.49
CA LEU A 25 -13.10 11.48 -16.06
C LEU A 25 -12.96 10.21 -15.22
N SER A 26 -13.48 9.05 -15.68
CA SER A 26 -13.34 7.77 -14.99
C SER A 26 -11.87 7.35 -14.87
N CYS A 27 -11.10 7.47 -15.95
CA CYS A 27 -9.68 7.17 -15.95
C CYS A 27 -8.89 8.11 -15.01
N LEU A 28 -9.15 9.42 -15.06
CA LEU A 28 -8.52 10.39 -14.17
C LEU A 28 -8.85 10.10 -12.70
N TYR A 29 -10.11 9.84 -12.40
CA TYR A 29 -10.56 9.50 -11.04
C TYR A 29 -9.86 8.24 -10.53
N SER A 30 -9.79 7.17 -11.32
CA SER A 30 -9.12 5.92 -10.94
C SER A 30 -7.63 6.12 -10.68
N CYS A 31 -6.92 6.83 -11.58
CA CYS A 31 -5.49 7.13 -11.42
C CYS A 31 -5.22 7.98 -10.17
N LEU A 32 -6.01 9.04 -9.94
CA LEU A 32 -5.83 9.90 -8.77
C LEU A 32 -6.16 9.17 -7.45
N THR A 33 -7.14 8.27 -7.47
CA THR A 33 -7.47 7.44 -6.30
C THR A 33 -6.30 6.52 -5.95
N ILE A 34 -5.73 5.82 -6.92
CA ILE A 34 -4.56 4.94 -6.68
C ILE A 34 -3.36 5.77 -6.21
N MET A 35 -3.11 6.93 -6.83
CA MET A 35 -2.00 7.80 -6.43
C MET A 35 -2.14 8.31 -4.99
N LYS A 36 -3.36 8.63 -4.56
CA LYS A 36 -3.65 9.04 -3.19
C LYS A 36 -3.45 7.90 -2.20
N SER A 37 -4.03 6.73 -2.49
CA SER A 37 -3.84 5.54 -1.64
C SER A 37 -2.37 5.14 -1.54
N SER A 38 -1.61 5.20 -2.64
CA SER A 38 -0.16 4.95 -2.64
C SER A 38 0.60 5.97 -1.77
N ASN A 39 0.19 7.25 -1.77
CA ASN A 39 0.78 8.26 -0.88
C ASN A 39 0.49 7.98 0.60
N GLU A 40 -0.73 7.53 0.92
CA GLU A 40 -1.11 7.18 2.29
C GLU A 40 -0.33 5.95 2.79
N ILE A 41 -0.15 4.95 1.94
CA ILE A 41 0.68 3.77 2.23
C ILE A 41 2.14 4.17 2.43
N GLU A 42 2.71 4.96 1.51
CA GLU A 42 4.08 5.44 1.63
C GLU A 42 4.29 6.23 2.94
N LYS A 43 3.34 7.11 3.29
CA LYS A 43 3.40 7.86 4.55
C LYS A 43 3.34 6.94 5.76
N ALA A 44 2.44 5.96 5.78
CA ALA A 44 2.34 4.98 6.85
C ALA A 44 3.60 4.12 6.97
N LEU A 45 4.18 3.71 5.83
CA LEU A 45 5.46 3.04 5.78
C LEU A 45 6.58 3.94 6.33
N TYR A 46 6.63 5.21 5.94
CA TYR A 46 7.62 6.17 6.46
C TYR A 46 7.48 6.39 7.97
N GLU A 47 6.27 6.57 8.48
CA GLU A 47 6.00 6.74 9.90
C GLU A 47 6.41 5.50 10.71
N SER A 48 6.28 4.30 10.15
CA SER A 48 6.68 3.07 10.84
C SER A 48 8.18 2.77 10.79
N SER A 49 8.90 3.19 9.75
CA SER A 49 10.30 2.79 9.54
C SER A 49 11.32 3.92 9.71
N ASN A 50 10.97 5.14 9.37
CA ASN A 50 11.91 6.27 9.54
C ASN A 50 12.23 6.60 11.00
N SER A 51 11.51 6.01 11.95
CA SER A 51 11.75 6.17 13.38
C SER A 51 12.40 4.97 14.04
N SER A 52 12.79 3.92 13.30
CA SER A 52 13.40 2.74 13.89
C SER A 52 14.88 2.63 13.61
N ILE A 53 15.62 2.19 14.62
CA ILE A 53 17.01 1.77 14.52
C ILE A 53 17.05 0.31 14.92
N SER A 54 17.76 -0.52 14.15
CA SER A 54 17.94 -1.92 14.48
C SER A 54 19.35 -2.21 14.98
N ILE A 55 19.44 -3.13 15.94
CA ILE A 55 20.69 -3.77 16.34
C ILE A 55 20.55 -5.24 16.03
N THR A 56 21.44 -5.75 15.20
CA THR A 56 21.53 -7.18 14.85
C THR A 56 22.98 -7.63 14.92
N LYS A 57 23.22 -8.92 15.14
CA LYS A 57 24.55 -9.47 15.15
C LYS A 57 24.95 -9.90 13.74
N LYS A 58 26.18 -9.60 13.34
CA LYS A 58 26.70 -9.85 11.97
C LYS A 58 26.73 -11.32 11.56
N ASP A 59 26.82 -12.23 12.50
CA ASP A 59 26.78 -13.68 12.25
C ASP A 59 25.36 -14.26 12.20
N GLY A 60 24.31 -13.40 12.32
CA GLY A 60 22.90 -13.80 12.29
C GLY A 60 22.43 -14.55 13.54
N LYS A 61 23.29 -14.70 14.56
CA LYS A 61 22.96 -15.39 15.80
C LYS A 61 22.33 -14.45 16.81
N TYR A 62 21.76 -15.03 17.85
CA TYR A 62 21.27 -14.25 18.99
C TYR A 62 22.42 -13.66 19.83
N PHE A 63 22.10 -12.63 20.59
CA PHE A 63 23.01 -11.94 21.49
C PHE A 63 22.32 -11.63 22.83
N ASN A 64 23.12 -11.35 23.86
CA ASN A 64 22.59 -10.95 25.16
C ASN A 64 22.12 -9.51 25.15
N VAL A 65 20.84 -9.27 25.45
CA VAL A 65 20.18 -7.95 25.44
C VAL A 65 20.80 -6.99 26.46
N ASN A 66 21.29 -7.52 27.57
CA ASN A 66 21.88 -6.72 28.65
C ASN A 66 23.14 -5.96 28.29
N GLN A 67 23.80 -6.34 27.20
CA GLN A 67 24.93 -5.58 26.66
C GLN A 67 24.51 -4.18 26.19
N PHE A 68 23.22 -3.97 25.97
CA PHE A 68 22.64 -2.74 25.45
C PHE A 68 21.75 -2.00 26.46
N LYS A 69 21.88 -2.25 27.78
CA LYS A 69 21.10 -1.55 28.82
C LYS A 69 21.23 -0.01 28.79
N ASP A 70 22.38 0.49 28.35
CA ASP A 70 22.62 1.94 28.27
C ASP A 70 21.75 2.63 27.22
N ILE A 71 21.14 1.88 26.28
CA ILE A 71 20.17 2.39 25.30
C ILE A 71 18.92 2.91 25.99
N GLU A 72 18.50 2.34 27.11
CA GLU A 72 17.32 2.76 27.87
C GLU A 72 17.44 4.18 28.44
N LYS A 73 18.66 4.73 28.47
CA LYS A 73 18.92 6.10 28.91
C LYS A 73 18.70 7.14 27.82
N LEU A 74 18.51 6.72 26.56
CA LEU A 74 18.33 7.62 25.43
C LEU A 74 16.90 8.14 25.39
N LYS A 75 16.70 9.43 25.63
CA LYS A 75 15.38 10.08 25.65
C LYS A 75 14.73 10.18 24.26
N GLU A 76 15.49 10.01 23.21
CA GLU A 76 15.07 10.05 21.84
C GLU A 76 14.34 8.77 21.42
N ILE A 77 14.47 7.69 22.21
CA ILE A 77 13.81 6.41 21.97
C ILE A 77 12.53 6.35 22.79
N GLU A 78 11.40 6.25 22.12
CA GLU A 78 10.07 6.18 22.73
C GLU A 78 9.65 4.73 23.05
N GLU A 79 10.06 3.78 22.19
CA GLU A 79 9.67 2.39 22.30
C GLU A 79 10.83 1.48 21.89
N LYS A 80 11.06 0.40 22.65
CA LYS A 80 12.06 -0.63 22.38
C LYS A 80 11.34 -1.96 22.12
N ILE A 81 11.56 -2.54 20.97
CA ILE A 81 11.03 -3.86 20.60
C ILE A 81 12.19 -4.85 20.63
N ILE A 82 12.01 -5.93 21.35
CA ILE A 82 12.98 -7.02 21.42
C ILE A 82 12.39 -8.20 20.66
N GLN A 83 13.17 -8.77 19.77
CA GLN A 83 12.75 -9.88 18.92
C GLN A 83 13.72 -11.04 19.05
N TYR A 84 13.18 -12.22 19.33
CA TYR A 84 13.89 -13.48 19.30
C TYR A 84 13.25 -14.40 18.28
N ASP A 85 14.01 -14.82 17.30
CA ASP A 85 13.58 -15.72 16.22
C ASP A 85 14.10 -17.15 16.51
N GLY A 86 13.19 -18.10 16.50
CA GLY A 86 13.49 -19.48 16.77
C GLY A 86 12.55 -20.45 16.07
N LEU A 87 12.71 -21.70 16.40
CA LEU A 87 11.82 -22.78 15.98
C LEU A 87 11.15 -23.37 17.23
N ALA A 88 9.93 -23.84 17.08
CA ALA A 88 9.25 -24.57 18.12
C ALA A 88 8.62 -25.85 17.55
N LYS A 89 8.70 -26.92 18.33
CA LYS A 89 8.04 -28.18 18.04
C LYS A 89 6.65 -28.19 18.64
N LEU A 90 5.68 -28.64 17.85
CA LEU A 90 4.29 -28.82 18.29
C LEU A 90 4.14 -30.19 18.95
N LYS A 91 3.48 -30.23 20.13
CA LYS A 91 3.18 -31.49 20.82
C LYS A 91 1.80 -32.03 20.47
N ASP A 92 0.77 -31.22 20.67
CA ASP A 92 -0.62 -31.64 20.54
C ASP A 92 -1.30 -31.06 19.27
N ALA A 93 -0.53 -30.41 18.40
CA ALA A 93 -1.00 -29.80 17.16
C ALA A 93 -0.16 -30.26 15.97
N LYS A 94 -0.68 -30.07 14.75
CA LYS A 94 -0.02 -30.41 13.50
C LYS A 94 0.22 -29.15 12.68
N VAL A 95 1.34 -29.13 11.97
CA VAL A 95 1.67 -28.08 10.99
C VAL A 95 0.71 -28.14 9.80
N VAL A 96 0.44 -27.00 9.20
CA VAL A 96 -0.28 -26.92 7.93
C VAL A 96 0.67 -27.42 6.83
N SER A 97 0.16 -28.33 6.00
CA SER A 97 0.91 -28.86 4.86
C SER A 97 0.89 -27.83 3.73
N GLY A 98 2.05 -27.42 3.26
CA GLY A 98 2.23 -26.56 2.09
C GLY A 98 2.89 -27.28 0.93
N GLU A 99 2.87 -26.67 -0.25
CA GLU A 99 3.57 -27.19 -1.44
C GLU A 99 5.07 -26.89 -1.35
N GLN A 100 5.82 -27.79 -0.72
CA GLN A 100 7.29 -27.71 -0.69
C GLN A 100 7.88 -27.96 -2.07
N ARG A 101 8.78 -27.06 -2.48
CA ARG A 101 9.59 -27.22 -3.72
C ARG A 101 10.87 -28.02 -3.50
N ILE A 102 11.29 -28.18 -2.25
CA ILE A 102 12.51 -28.90 -1.86
C ILE A 102 12.11 -30.05 -0.94
N ASN A 103 12.48 -31.28 -1.33
CA ASN A 103 12.32 -32.45 -0.48
C ASN A 103 13.67 -32.75 0.21
N ARG A 104 13.68 -32.77 1.55
CA ARG A 104 14.85 -33.02 2.35
C ARG A 104 14.72 -34.38 3.06
N GLU A 105 15.40 -35.36 2.49
CA GLU A 105 15.47 -36.71 3.09
C GLU A 105 16.44 -36.77 4.28
N ASP A 106 17.33 -35.79 4.40
CA ASP A 106 18.32 -35.65 5.47
C ASP A 106 17.75 -35.05 6.77
N LEU A 107 16.50 -34.56 6.76
CA LEU A 107 15.86 -34.00 7.95
C LEU A 107 15.48 -35.09 8.94
N SER A 108 15.97 -34.94 10.18
CA SER A 108 15.52 -35.78 11.29
C SER A 108 14.03 -35.54 11.56
N ASP A 109 13.34 -36.54 12.12
CA ASP A 109 11.91 -36.45 12.47
C ASP A 109 11.58 -35.30 13.43
N GLU A 110 12.58 -34.81 14.14
CA GLU A 110 12.46 -33.63 15.05
C GLU A 110 12.09 -32.36 14.32
N PHE A 111 12.47 -32.19 13.05
CA PHE A 111 12.21 -31.00 12.25
C PHE A 111 11.00 -31.12 11.31
N LYS A 112 10.29 -32.24 11.35
CA LYS A 112 9.11 -32.45 10.49
C LYS A 112 7.83 -31.78 10.98
N ASN A 113 7.72 -31.44 12.27
CA ASN A 113 6.55 -30.81 12.88
C ASN A 113 6.95 -29.58 13.67
N VAL A 114 7.61 -28.63 12.99
CA VAL A 114 8.11 -27.40 13.57
C VAL A 114 7.42 -26.19 12.98
N VAL A 115 7.22 -25.19 13.81
CA VAL A 115 6.73 -23.88 13.43
C VAL A 115 7.85 -22.85 13.56
N SER A 116 7.82 -21.84 12.73
CA SER A 116 8.64 -20.64 12.90
C SER A 116 8.07 -19.83 14.05
N LEU A 117 8.88 -19.53 15.05
CA LEU A 117 8.49 -18.79 16.23
C LEU A 117 9.22 -17.45 16.24
N GLU A 118 8.45 -16.39 16.39
CA GLU A 118 8.96 -15.07 16.72
C GLU A 118 8.45 -14.66 18.10
N ALA A 119 9.37 -14.46 19.04
CA ALA A 119 9.04 -13.93 20.35
C ALA A 119 9.32 -12.44 20.38
N THR A 120 8.29 -11.65 20.72
CA THR A 120 8.35 -10.18 20.72
C THR A 120 7.50 -9.58 21.82
N ASN A 121 7.83 -8.38 22.25
CA ASN A 121 7.02 -7.63 23.21
C ASN A 121 5.94 -6.75 22.56
N ASN A 122 5.90 -6.64 21.20
CA ASN A 122 4.84 -5.92 20.51
C ASN A 122 4.71 -6.36 19.05
N THR A 123 3.70 -7.16 18.73
CA THR A 123 3.47 -7.63 17.35
C THR A 123 2.91 -6.54 16.45
N LYS A 124 2.25 -5.51 16.96
CA LYS A 124 1.72 -4.41 16.14
C LYS A 124 2.84 -3.64 15.40
N ARG A 125 4.04 -3.60 15.99
CA ARG A 125 5.23 -2.98 15.40
C ARG A 125 6.01 -3.91 14.47
N ASN A 126 5.72 -5.21 14.48
CA ASN A 126 6.35 -6.14 13.55
C ASN A 126 6.04 -5.73 12.10
N ILE A 127 7.05 -5.77 11.22
CA ILE A 127 6.93 -5.30 9.84
C ILE A 127 5.82 -6.02 9.06
N LEU A 128 5.57 -7.30 9.32
CA LEU A 128 4.53 -8.07 8.64
C LEU A 128 3.12 -7.58 9.01
N PHE A 129 2.90 -7.17 10.25
CA PHE A 129 1.63 -6.58 10.69
C PHE A 129 1.51 -5.10 10.31
N SER A 130 2.55 -4.32 10.48
CA SER A 130 2.52 -2.88 10.17
C SER A 130 2.40 -2.59 8.69
N SER A 131 2.95 -3.45 7.82
CA SER A 131 2.80 -3.36 6.36
C SER A 131 1.48 -3.93 5.83
N GLY A 132 0.68 -4.59 6.68
CA GLY A 132 -0.57 -5.21 6.28
C GLY A 132 -0.43 -6.56 5.58
N VAL A 133 0.78 -7.12 5.49
CA VAL A 133 1.01 -8.49 5.00
C VAL A 133 0.27 -9.49 5.89
N PHE A 134 0.34 -9.28 7.21
CA PHE A 134 -0.48 -9.99 8.18
C PHE A 134 -1.53 -9.07 8.79
N THR A 135 -2.71 -9.60 9.03
CA THR A 135 -3.84 -8.86 9.63
C THR A 135 -4.48 -9.70 10.72
N ILE A 136 -4.68 -9.12 11.91
CA ILE A 136 -5.44 -9.77 12.97
C ILE A 136 -6.90 -9.89 12.53
N LYS A 137 -7.42 -11.11 12.53
CA LYS A 137 -8.82 -11.43 12.22
C LYS A 137 -9.66 -11.51 13.47
N GLU A 138 -9.12 -12.12 14.50
CA GLU A 138 -9.80 -12.29 15.79
C GLU A 138 -8.82 -12.03 16.93
N GLY A 139 -9.30 -11.47 18.04
CA GLY A 139 -8.49 -11.20 19.21
C GLY A 139 -7.65 -9.92 19.11
N LYS A 140 -6.43 -9.94 19.65
CA LYS A 140 -5.54 -8.78 19.75
C LYS A 140 -4.08 -9.10 19.43
N ASN A 141 -3.29 -8.06 19.22
CA ASN A 141 -1.83 -8.15 19.14
C ASN A 141 -1.22 -8.48 20.51
N ILE A 142 0.00 -9.05 20.50
CA ILE A 142 0.83 -9.15 21.73
C ILE A 142 1.29 -7.75 22.11
N GLU A 143 1.21 -7.43 23.39
CA GLU A 143 1.68 -6.20 24.01
C GLU A 143 2.68 -6.52 25.14
N GLU A 144 3.44 -5.53 25.60
CA GLU A 144 4.56 -5.68 26.51
C GLU A 144 4.24 -6.44 27.82
N ASN A 145 3.01 -6.32 28.31
CA ASN A 145 2.58 -6.96 29.56
C ASN A 145 1.92 -8.33 29.40
N ASP A 146 1.76 -8.80 28.16
CA ASP A 146 1.18 -10.11 27.90
C ASP A 146 2.14 -11.22 28.32
N LYS A 147 1.59 -12.27 28.93
CA LYS A 147 2.32 -13.48 29.37
C LYS A 147 1.61 -14.74 28.91
N ASN A 148 2.39 -15.79 28.63
CA ASN A 148 1.88 -17.06 28.16
C ASN A 148 0.97 -16.92 26.93
N SER A 149 1.28 -15.96 26.06
CA SER A 149 0.40 -15.52 25.00
C SER A 149 0.95 -15.91 23.63
N ILE A 150 0.07 -16.39 22.73
CA ILE A 150 0.42 -16.74 21.35
C ILE A 150 -0.60 -16.17 20.38
N ILE A 151 -0.10 -15.78 19.21
CA ILE A 151 -0.90 -15.45 18.04
C ILE A 151 -0.58 -16.48 16.96
N VAL A 152 -1.60 -17.07 16.34
CA VAL A 152 -1.49 -18.14 15.36
C VAL A 152 -2.17 -17.77 14.05
N HIS A 153 -1.74 -18.38 12.96
CA HIS A 153 -2.36 -18.19 11.66
C HIS A 153 -3.74 -18.86 11.59
N GLU A 154 -4.67 -18.27 10.84
CA GLU A 154 -6.05 -18.78 10.70
C GLU A 154 -6.12 -20.22 10.16
N GLU A 155 -5.26 -20.57 9.20
CA GLU A 155 -5.23 -21.93 8.64
C GLU A 155 -4.67 -22.95 9.66
N PHE A 156 -3.68 -22.53 10.47
CA PHE A 156 -3.21 -23.35 11.58
C PHE A 156 -4.30 -23.60 12.62
N ALA A 157 -5.04 -22.55 12.97
CA ALA A 157 -6.15 -22.65 13.92
C ALA A 157 -7.26 -23.57 13.37
N LYS A 158 -7.65 -23.43 12.11
CA LYS A 158 -8.61 -24.30 11.44
C LYS A 158 -8.18 -25.76 11.39
N GLN A 159 -6.94 -26.03 10.98
CA GLN A 159 -6.37 -27.38 10.89
C GLN A 159 -6.44 -28.12 12.21
N ASN A 160 -6.22 -27.42 13.32
CA ASN A 160 -6.14 -27.99 14.65
C ASN A 160 -7.42 -27.79 15.47
N ASN A 161 -8.50 -27.25 14.88
CA ASN A 161 -9.77 -26.90 15.55
C ASN A 161 -9.61 -26.00 16.77
N LEU A 162 -8.65 -25.07 16.72
CA LEU A 162 -8.31 -24.13 17.78
C LEU A 162 -9.10 -22.83 17.65
N LYS A 163 -9.41 -22.20 18.78
CA LYS A 163 -10.12 -20.92 18.87
C LYS A 163 -9.39 -19.98 19.83
N LEU A 164 -9.82 -18.71 19.84
CA LEU A 164 -9.35 -17.76 20.86
C LEU A 164 -9.58 -18.32 22.26
N GLY A 165 -8.55 -18.25 23.09
CA GLY A 165 -8.55 -18.73 24.47
C GLY A 165 -8.10 -20.16 24.66
N ASP A 166 -7.99 -20.95 23.59
CA ASP A 166 -7.44 -22.31 23.65
C ASP A 166 -5.91 -22.27 23.89
N GLU A 167 -5.35 -23.38 24.33
CA GLU A 167 -3.93 -23.52 24.61
C GLU A 167 -3.21 -24.32 23.51
N VAL A 168 -1.98 -23.92 23.20
CA VAL A 168 -1.07 -24.62 22.30
C VAL A 168 0.21 -24.97 23.08
N ASP A 169 0.57 -26.24 23.09
CA ASP A 169 1.78 -26.73 23.76
C ASP A 169 2.98 -26.70 22.78
N LEU A 170 3.95 -25.83 23.07
CA LEU A 170 5.16 -25.62 22.30
C LEU A 170 6.41 -26.03 23.07
N GLU A 171 7.32 -26.71 22.39
CA GLU A 171 8.67 -26.97 22.85
C GLU A 171 9.64 -26.12 22.02
N LEU A 172 10.18 -25.07 22.62
CA LEU A 172 11.13 -24.19 21.94
C LEU A 172 12.44 -24.94 21.67
N LEU A 173 12.98 -24.80 20.47
CA LEU A 173 14.23 -25.43 20.08
C LEU A 173 15.37 -24.42 20.20
N ASP A 174 16.30 -24.65 21.11
CA ASP A 174 17.55 -23.88 21.15
C ASP A 174 18.56 -24.57 20.26
N ILE A 175 18.82 -23.98 19.08
CA ILE A 175 19.72 -24.54 18.07
C ILE A 175 21.19 -24.57 18.55
N GLU A 176 21.56 -23.70 19.50
CA GLU A 176 22.92 -23.59 20.00
C GLU A 176 23.18 -24.40 21.29
N LYS A 177 22.16 -24.65 22.08
CA LYS A 177 22.26 -25.46 23.31
C LYS A 177 21.53 -26.78 23.10
N SER A 178 22.21 -27.84 22.93
CA SER A 178 21.67 -29.22 22.81
C SER A 178 20.91 -29.68 24.11
N GLY A 179 20.22 -28.77 24.78
CA GLY A 179 19.47 -29.02 26.01
C GLY A 179 18.02 -29.37 25.74
N LYS A 180 17.45 -30.32 26.50
CA LYS A 180 16.00 -30.56 26.47
C LYS A 180 15.26 -29.33 27.04
N ILE A 181 14.64 -28.55 26.20
CA ILE A 181 13.79 -27.44 26.60
C ILE A 181 12.43 -28.02 27.03
N LYS A 182 11.87 -27.50 28.11
CA LYS A 182 10.56 -27.93 28.60
C LYS A 182 9.47 -27.40 27.68
N SER A 183 8.47 -28.24 27.41
CA SER A 183 7.27 -27.75 26.74
C SER A 183 6.51 -26.78 27.63
N HIS A 184 5.87 -25.81 26.98
CA HIS A 184 5.08 -24.79 27.66
C HIS A 184 3.77 -24.52 26.90
N LYS A 185 2.71 -24.28 27.66
CA LYS A 185 1.40 -23.98 27.11
C LYS A 185 1.19 -22.49 26.97
N PHE A 186 0.91 -22.07 25.76
CA PHE A 186 0.56 -20.70 25.42
C PHE A 186 -0.92 -20.59 25.13
N LYS A 187 -1.53 -19.52 25.60
CA LYS A 187 -2.94 -19.20 25.34
C LYS A 187 -3.09 -18.38 24.05
N ILE A 188 -3.96 -18.79 23.16
CA ILE A 188 -4.25 -18.06 21.92
C ILE A 188 -4.99 -16.76 22.26
N ILE A 189 -4.35 -15.62 22.03
CA ILE A 189 -4.92 -14.28 22.23
C ILE A 189 -5.28 -13.59 20.92
N GLY A 190 -4.78 -14.10 19.78
CA GLY A 190 -5.06 -13.56 18.47
C GLY A 190 -4.94 -14.62 17.37
N ILE A 191 -5.72 -14.43 16.33
CA ILE A 191 -5.66 -15.21 15.10
C ILE A 191 -5.44 -14.24 13.96
N PHE A 192 -4.40 -14.47 13.15
CA PHE A 192 -4.05 -13.62 12.02
C PHE A 192 -4.20 -14.36 10.70
N SER A 193 -4.26 -13.60 9.61
CA SER A 193 -4.23 -14.10 8.23
C SER A 193 -3.23 -13.30 7.41
N GLY A 194 -2.89 -13.82 6.25
CA GLY A 194 -1.99 -13.20 5.29
C GLY A 194 -0.88 -14.14 4.88
N LYS A 195 -0.15 -13.77 3.83
CA LYS A 195 0.94 -14.60 3.30
C LYS A 195 2.15 -13.71 3.03
N LYS A 196 3.28 -14.03 3.67
CA LYS A 196 4.59 -13.42 3.39
C LYS A 196 5.23 -14.12 2.20
N GLN A 197 6.25 -13.50 1.62
CA GLN A 197 7.11 -14.19 0.67
C GLN A 197 7.77 -15.39 1.37
N GLU A 198 7.57 -16.57 0.81
CA GLU A 198 8.03 -17.83 1.40
C GLU A 198 9.37 -18.24 0.81
N THR A 199 10.24 -18.73 1.67
CA THR A 199 11.48 -19.41 1.29
C THR A 199 11.26 -20.91 1.37
N TYR A 200 11.91 -21.67 0.50
CA TYR A 200 11.76 -23.12 0.47
C TYR A 200 13.06 -23.77 0.90
N THR A 201 13.15 -24.09 2.20
CA THR A 201 14.32 -24.79 2.78
C THR A 201 14.04 -26.27 3.05
N GLY A 202 12.79 -26.70 2.84
CA GLY A 202 12.32 -28.03 3.11
C GLY A 202 11.74 -28.23 4.51
N LEU A 203 11.65 -27.15 5.31
CA LEU A 203 11.05 -27.17 6.64
C LEU A 203 9.57 -26.76 6.59
N SER A 204 8.76 -27.30 7.49
CA SER A 204 7.36 -26.86 7.65
C SER A 204 7.25 -25.42 8.11
N SER A 205 8.26 -24.90 8.80
CA SER A 205 8.36 -23.52 9.27
C SER A 205 8.57 -22.47 8.17
N ASP A 206 8.81 -22.89 6.92
CA ASP A 206 8.97 -21.98 5.78
C ASP A 206 7.65 -21.24 5.46
N PHE A 207 6.50 -21.91 5.72
CA PHE A 207 5.19 -21.43 5.37
C PHE A 207 4.63 -20.40 6.36
N SER A 208 3.94 -19.40 5.84
CA SER A 208 3.28 -18.39 6.64
C SER A 208 2.25 -18.96 7.62
N GLU A 209 1.56 -20.02 7.19
CA GLU A 209 0.56 -20.75 7.96
C GLU A 209 1.15 -21.42 9.21
N ASN A 210 2.45 -21.70 9.21
CA ASN A 210 3.20 -22.29 10.30
C ASN A 210 4.09 -21.28 11.05
N MET A 211 3.78 -19.98 10.94
CA MET A 211 4.44 -18.95 11.72
C MET A 211 3.59 -18.63 12.96
N VAL A 212 4.21 -18.54 14.10
CA VAL A 212 3.56 -18.17 15.37
C VAL A 212 4.33 -17.04 16.05
N PHE A 213 3.60 -16.17 16.73
CA PHE A 213 4.16 -15.11 17.54
C PHE A 213 3.84 -15.37 19.00
N VAL A 214 4.85 -15.25 19.88
CA VAL A 214 4.69 -15.43 21.32
C VAL A 214 5.21 -14.21 22.08
N ASP A 215 4.77 -14.02 23.32
CA ASP A 215 5.33 -12.96 24.16
C ASP A 215 6.80 -13.25 24.51
N TYR A 216 7.59 -12.17 24.49
CA TYR A 216 9.03 -12.26 24.68
C TYR A 216 9.39 -12.78 26.09
N SER A 217 8.72 -12.28 27.13
CA SER A 217 9.07 -12.61 28.51
C SER A 217 8.93 -14.10 28.81
N THR A 218 7.82 -14.72 28.41
CA THR A 218 7.59 -16.16 28.56
C THR A 218 8.62 -16.97 27.76
N SER A 219 8.97 -16.52 26.55
CA SER A 219 9.98 -17.22 25.75
C SER A 219 11.33 -17.29 26.47
N GLN A 220 11.75 -16.21 27.12
CA GLN A 220 13.02 -16.17 27.89
C GLN A 220 12.96 -17.04 29.15
N GLU A 221 11.83 -17.06 29.85
CA GLU A 221 11.62 -17.95 30.99
C GLU A 221 11.75 -19.44 30.59
N ILE A 222 11.17 -19.83 29.45
CA ILE A 222 11.24 -21.22 28.94
C ILE A 222 12.67 -21.59 28.54
N LEU A 223 13.41 -20.66 27.92
CA LEU A 223 14.82 -20.84 27.55
C LEU A 223 15.77 -20.86 28.77
N ASN A 224 15.22 -20.74 29.99
CA ASN A 224 15.98 -20.62 31.26
C ASN A 224 16.96 -19.44 31.26
N ASN A 225 16.60 -18.36 30.57
CA ASN A 225 17.36 -17.12 30.62
C ASN A 225 16.90 -16.29 31.82
N SER A 226 17.82 -15.96 32.72
CA SER A 226 17.54 -15.01 33.81
C SER A 226 17.49 -13.58 33.23
N GLU A 227 16.89 -12.64 33.98
CA GLU A 227 16.80 -11.20 33.62
C GLU A 227 18.15 -10.59 33.19
N ASN A 228 19.29 -11.19 33.54
CA ASN A 228 20.61 -10.75 33.12
C ASN A 228 21.18 -11.51 31.90
N ASN A 229 20.48 -12.50 31.37
CA ASN A 229 20.95 -13.34 30.26
C ASN A 229 19.90 -13.48 29.15
N GLU A 230 18.95 -12.56 29.06
CA GLU A 230 17.99 -12.52 27.99
C GLU A 230 18.67 -12.41 26.63
N ILE A 231 18.14 -13.13 25.64
CA ILE A 231 18.70 -13.21 24.30
C ILE A 231 17.72 -12.64 23.26
N ALA A 232 18.27 -12.01 22.25
CA ALA A 232 17.53 -11.52 21.10
C ALA A 232 18.33 -11.70 19.79
N ASN A 233 17.63 -11.81 18.69
CA ASN A 233 18.22 -11.73 17.35
C ASN A 233 18.25 -10.28 16.88
N LYS A 234 17.28 -9.47 17.33
CA LYS A 234 17.10 -8.09 16.90
C LYS A 234 16.55 -7.23 18.02
N ILE A 235 17.05 -6.02 18.16
CA ILE A 235 16.45 -4.96 18.95
C ILE A 235 16.07 -3.85 17.98
N LEU A 236 14.79 -3.43 18.03
CA LEU A 236 14.27 -2.29 17.28
C LEU A 236 13.97 -1.16 18.26
N MET A 237 14.38 0.03 17.88
CA MET A 237 14.20 1.24 18.66
C MET A 237 13.43 2.26 17.84
N TYR A 238 12.28 2.68 18.33
CA TYR A 238 11.40 3.63 17.67
C TYR A 238 11.53 5.00 18.32
N SER A 239 11.55 6.01 17.48
CA SER A 239 11.58 7.43 17.86
C SER A 239 10.38 8.16 17.26
N GLY A 240 9.97 9.29 17.86
CA GLY A 240 8.81 10.07 17.42
C GLY A 240 8.99 10.79 16.07
N SER A 241 10.22 10.88 15.54
CA SER A 241 10.50 11.54 14.26
C SER A 241 11.81 11.05 13.62
N ALA A 242 11.96 11.30 12.31
CA ALA A 242 13.20 11.02 11.58
C ALA A 242 14.42 11.75 12.19
N GLU A 243 14.23 12.99 12.65
CA GLU A 243 15.29 13.78 13.30
C GLU A 243 15.69 13.14 14.63
N SER A 244 14.73 12.70 15.44
CA SER A 244 15.01 11.98 16.69
C SER A 244 15.71 10.66 16.43
N THR A 245 15.37 9.96 15.34
CA THR A 245 16.05 8.72 14.92
C THR A 245 17.51 8.97 14.57
N ASP A 246 17.80 10.05 13.81
CA ASP A 246 19.18 10.42 13.46
C ASP A 246 19.99 10.81 14.69
N LEU A 247 19.38 11.55 15.62
CA LEU A 247 20.01 11.90 16.91
C LEU A 247 20.28 10.66 17.76
N ALA A 248 19.32 9.74 17.85
CA ALA A 248 19.49 8.48 18.56
C ALA A 248 20.59 7.62 17.96
N LEU A 249 20.63 7.50 16.61
CA LEU A 249 21.67 6.75 15.90
C LEU A 249 23.06 7.30 16.18
N ASN A 250 23.23 8.63 16.16
CA ASN A 250 24.50 9.26 16.47
C ASN A 250 24.94 8.99 17.91
N LYS A 251 24.01 9.08 18.88
CA LYS A 251 24.30 8.77 20.28
C LYS A 251 24.62 7.29 20.50
N LEU A 252 23.94 6.38 19.78
CA LEU A 252 24.26 4.95 19.81
C LEU A 252 25.68 4.65 19.35
N LYS A 253 26.18 5.35 18.32
CA LYS A 253 27.56 5.24 17.85
C LYS A 253 28.56 5.71 18.93
N GLU A 254 28.19 6.68 19.77
CA GLU A 254 29.02 7.16 20.89
C GLU A 254 29.11 6.13 22.03
N LEU A 255 28.12 5.22 22.19
CA LEU A 255 28.10 4.18 23.22
C LEU A 255 29.12 3.05 23.00
N LYS A 256 30.04 3.18 22.03
CA LYS A 256 31.11 2.21 21.71
C LYS A 256 30.59 0.78 21.52
N ILE A 257 29.46 0.63 20.87
CA ILE A 257 28.98 -0.69 20.45
C ILE A 257 30.03 -1.28 19.51
N ASP A 258 30.39 -2.54 19.71
CA ASP A 258 31.41 -3.23 18.91
C ASP A 258 30.92 -3.42 17.47
N GLU A 259 31.19 -2.44 16.62
CA GLU A 259 30.80 -2.44 15.20
C GLU A 259 31.44 -3.61 14.42
N SER A 260 32.44 -4.31 14.98
CA SER A 260 32.97 -5.51 14.35
C SER A 260 32.00 -6.69 14.46
N LYS A 261 31.15 -6.70 15.49
CA LYS A 261 30.21 -7.78 15.81
C LYS A 261 28.74 -7.46 15.49
N TYR A 262 28.38 -6.17 15.54
CA TYR A 262 26.99 -5.74 15.42
C TYR A 262 26.79 -4.80 14.25
N PHE A 263 25.63 -4.88 13.62
CA PHE A 263 25.07 -3.84 12.78
C PHE A 263 24.19 -2.94 13.63
N VAL A 264 24.40 -1.64 13.55
CA VAL A 264 23.55 -0.60 14.17
C VAL A 264 23.17 0.36 13.06
N GLU A 265 22.00 0.19 12.53
CA GLU A 265 21.57 0.92 11.34
C GLU A 265 20.08 1.21 11.38
N LYS A 266 19.63 2.13 10.54
CA LYS A 266 18.20 2.30 10.32
C LYS A 266 17.66 1.01 9.71
N ASP A 267 16.54 0.51 10.23
CA ASP A 267 15.88 -0.68 9.72
C ASP A 267 15.18 -0.35 8.39
N SER A 268 15.98 -0.28 7.33
CA SER A 268 15.54 0.18 6.01
C SER A 268 15.39 -0.96 4.99
N ASN A 269 16.06 -2.11 5.17
CA ASN A 269 16.22 -3.10 4.09
C ASN A 269 14.89 -3.70 3.58
N ALA A 270 14.03 -4.23 4.45
CA ALA A 270 12.73 -4.75 4.04
C ALA A 270 11.75 -3.64 3.64
N PHE A 271 12.00 -2.44 4.08
CA PHE A 271 11.21 -1.26 3.87
C PHE A 271 11.60 -0.52 2.58
N GLU A 272 12.89 -0.46 2.23
CA GLU A 272 13.35 0.11 0.97
C GLU A 272 12.75 -0.63 -0.22
N GLU A 273 12.67 -1.95 -0.18
CA GLU A 273 12.03 -2.76 -1.21
C GLU A 273 10.53 -2.46 -1.33
N SER A 274 9.84 -2.32 -0.18
CA SER A 274 8.43 -1.92 -0.15
C SER A 274 8.21 -0.49 -0.65
N LEU A 275 9.08 0.46 -0.28
CA LEU A 275 9.05 1.83 -0.78
C LEU A 275 9.34 1.90 -2.28
N GLU A 276 10.30 1.13 -2.77
CA GLU A 276 10.63 1.06 -4.19
C GLU A 276 9.42 0.56 -4.98
N SER A 277 8.74 -0.48 -4.49
CA SER A 277 7.51 -0.99 -5.09
C SER A 277 6.40 0.07 -5.12
N VAL A 278 6.14 0.78 -4.01
CA VAL A 278 5.14 1.87 -3.97
C VAL A 278 5.53 3.01 -4.90
N SER A 279 6.81 3.39 -4.92
CA SER A 279 7.30 4.46 -5.79
C SER A 279 7.21 4.09 -7.26
N GLY A 280 7.45 2.83 -7.61
CA GLY A 280 7.26 2.27 -8.93
C GLY A 280 5.81 2.37 -9.41
N ILE A 281 4.86 1.96 -8.56
CA ILE A 281 3.42 2.10 -8.83
C ILE A 281 3.06 3.58 -9.04
N LYS A 282 3.51 4.47 -8.16
CA LYS A 282 3.27 5.93 -8.29
C LYS A 282 3.80 6.48 -9.62
N TYR A 283 4.99 6.07 -10.03
CA TYR A 283 5.57 6.50 -11.30
C TYR A 283 4.71 6.06 -12.49
N ILE A 284 4.32 4.79 -12.54
CA ILE A 284 3.46 4.24 -13.59
C ILE A 284 2.12 5.00 -13.64
N ILE A 285 1.45 5.16 -12.50
CA ILE A 285 0.17 5.87 -12.42
C ILE A 285 0.32 7.35 -12.83
N LYS A 286 1.42 7.99 -12.46
CA LYS A 286 1.72 9.37 -12.89
C LYS A 286 1.85 9.48 -14.40
N VAL A 287 2.60 8.57 -15.02
CA VAL A 287 2.73 8.50 -16.50
C VAL A 287 1.39 8.24 -17.16
N MET A 288 0.59 7.31 -16.64
CA MET A 288 -0.78 7.04 -17.13
C MET A 288 -1.66 8.29 -17.03
N THR A 289 -1.63 9.00 -15.90
CA THR A 289 -2.42 10.22 -15.71
C THR A 289 -2.08 11.28 -16.75
N TYR A 290 -0.80 11.56 -17.00
CA TYR A 290 -0.39 12.51 -18.02
C TYR A 290 -0.76 12.05 -19.43
N SER A 291 -0.64 10.76 -19.73
CA SER A 291 -1.04 10.18 -21.02
C SER A 291 -2.55 10.34 -21.26
N ILE A 292 -3.37 10.13 -20.23
CA ILE A 292 -4.83 10.32 -20.30
C ILE A 292 -5.17 11.81 -20.48
N MET A 293 -4.49 12.71 -19.80
CA MET A 293 -4.68 14.16 -19.97
C MET A 293 -4.38 14.59 -21.39
N LEU A 294 -3.22 14.18 -21.93
CA LEU A 294 -2.80 14.53 -23.29
C LEU A 294 -3.71 13.87 -24.35
N GLY A 295 -3.97 12.58 -24.22
CA GLY A 295 -4.85 11.83 -25.11
C GLY A 295 -6.28 12.38 -25.10
N GLY A 296 -6.83 12.65 -23.92
CA GLY A 296 -8.13 13.27 -23.75
C GLY A 296 -8.22 14.65 -24.39
N MET A 297 -7.19 15.50 -24.23
CA MET A 297 -7.09 16.79 -24.87
C MET A 297 -7.08 16.68 -26.40
N VAL A 298 -6.28 15.76 -26.95
CA VAL A 298 -6.19 15.54 -28.41
C VAL A 298 -7.53 15.06 -28.97
N VAL A 299 -8.13 14.04 -28.37
CA VAL A 299 -9.42 13.47 -28.82
C VAL A 299 -10.54 14.52 -28.76
N LEU A 300 -10.67 15.24 -27.64
CA LEU A 300 -11.65 16.31 -27.53
C LEU A 300 -11.41 17.41 -28.54
N SER A 301 -10.17 17.84 -28.77
CA SER A 301 -9.83 18.85 -29.76
C SER A 301 -10.22 18.44 -31.17
N LEU A 302 -9.93 17.19 -31.58
CA LEU A 302 -10.27 16.67 -32.90
C LEU A 302 -11.79 16.65 -33.11
N ILE A 303 -12.54 16.17 -32.13
CA ILE A 303 -14.01 16.13 -32.20
C ILE A 303 -14.59 17.55 -32.25
N LEU A 304 -14.02 18.45 -31.46
CA LEU A 304 -14.45 19.86 -31.48
C LEU A 304 -14.16 20.53 -32.81
N ILE A 305 -13.02 20.26 -33.46
CA ILE A 305 -12.73 20.79 -34.79
C ILE A 305 -13.77 20.32 -35.82
N LEU A 306 -14.13 19.04 -35.80
CA LEU A 306 -15.19 18.50 -36.66
C LEU A 306 -16.55 19.17 -36.37
N TRP A 307 -16.84 19.35 -35.08
CA TRP A 307 -18.11 19.96 -34.64
C TRP A 307 -18.20 21.45 -34.99
N LEU A 308 -17.12 22.20 -34.78
CA LEU A 308 -17.05 23.62 -35.18
C LEU A 308 -17.16 23.81 -36.70
N ARG A 309 -16.58 22.87 -37.51
CA ARG A 309 -16.70 22.92 -38.96
C ARG A 309 -18.14 22.83 -39.42
N GLU A 310 -18.97 22.03 -38.78
CA GLU A 310 -20.40 21.93 -39.10
C GLU A 310 -21.22 23.14 -38.68
N ARG A 311 -20.75 23.90 -37.67
CA ARG A 311 -21.38 25.11 -37.13
C ARG A 311 -20.80 26.39 -37.71
N ILE A 312 -20.01 26.31 -38.77
CA ILE A 312 -19.31 27.46 -39.34
C ILE A 312 -20.28 28.55 -39.81
N TYR A 313 -21.47 28.17 -40.27
CA TYR A 313 -22.54 29.09 -40.65
C TYR A 313 -23.06 29.86 -39.43
N GLU A 314 -23.39 29.19 -38.35
CA GLU A 314 -23.85 29.80 -37.11
C GLU A 314 -22.82 30.79 -36.56
N ILE A 315 -21.54 30.37 -36.57
CA ILE A 315 -20.40 31.19 -36.16
C ILE A 315 -20.28 32.44 -37.05
N GLY A 316 -20.42 32.27 -38.38
CA GLY A 316 -20.38 33.37 -39.33
C GLY A 316 -21.48 34.40 -39.06
N ILE A 317 -22.70 33.94 -38.76
CA ILE A 317 -23.86 34.82 -38.40
C ILE A 317 -23.57 35.57 -37.09
N PHE A 318 -23.08 34.90 -36.06
CA PHE A 318 -22.74 35.56 -34.80
C PHE A 318 -21.66 36.61 -34.95
N LEU A 319 -20.62 36.34 -35.74
CA LEU A 319 -19.58 37.32 -36.06
C LEU A 319 -20.13 38.52 -36.85
N SER A 320 -21.10 38.30 -37.77
CA SER A 320 -21.73 39.35 -38.57
C SER A 320 -22.64 40.27 -37.74
N ILE A 321 -23.26 39.75 -36.66
CA ILE A 321 -24.07 40.51 -35.72
C ILE A 321 -23.19 41.27 -34.69
N GLY A 322 -21.83 41.07 -34.74
CA GLY A 322 -20.90 41.78 -33.86
C GLY A 322 -20.53 41.02 -32.57
N THR A 323 -20.88 39.71 -32.45
CA THR A 323 -20.47 38.90 -31.32
C THR A 323 -18.95 38.67 -31.34
N SER A 324 -18.26 38.91 -30.23
CA SER A 324 -16.83 38.75 -30.15
C SER A 324 -16.41 37.25 -30.23
N LYS A 325 -15.22 36.99 -30.77
CA LYS A 325 -14.66 35.61 -30.84
C LYS A 325 -14.59 34.96 -29.46
N ILE A 326 -14.27 35.74 -28.44
CA ILE A 326 -14.17 35.26 -27.03
C ILE A 326 -15.56 34.80 -26.55
N GLN A 327 -16.61 35.53 -26.84
CA GLN A 327 -17.96 35.13 -26.44
C GLN A 327 -18.39 33.80 -27.08
N ILE A 328 -17.98 33.57 -28.35
CA ILE A 328 -18.24 32.31 -29.05
C ILE A 328 -17.47 31.16 -28.39
N ILE A 329 -16.18 31.36 -28.06
CA ILE A 329 -15.36 30.38 -27.32
C ILE A 329 -15.98 30.05 -25.97
N MET A 330 -16.38 31.08 -25.21
CA MET A 330 -17.02 30.87 -23.91
C MET A 330 -18.33 30.10 -24.02
N GLN A 331 -19.10 30.31 -25.07
CA GLN A 331 -20.33 29.53 -25.29
C GLN A 331 -20.02 28.04 -25.45
N PHE A 332 -18.97 27.67 -26.22
CA PHE A 332 -18.58 26.28 -26.39
C PHE A 332 -18.03 25.65 -25.09
N ILE A 333 -17.28 26.41 -24.30
CA ILE A 333 -16.82 25.96 -22.99
C ILE A 333 -18.03 25.65 -22.10
N PHE A 334 -19.02 26.54 -22.03
CA PHE A 334 -20.23 26.28 -21.24
C PHE A 334 -21.03 25.09 -21.76
N GLU A 335 -21.17 24.92 -23.08
CA GLU A 335 -21.83 23.72 -23.64
C GLU A 335 -21.17 22.42 -23.15
N LEU A 336 -19.85 22.34 -23.19
CA LEU A 336 -19.12 21.16 -22.73
C LEU A 336 -19.18 20.96 -21.19
N ILE A 337 -19.11 22.02 -20.42
CA ILE A 337 -19.29 21.96 -18.97
C ILE A 337 -20.69 21.42 -18.63
N PHE A 338 -21.74 21.89 -19.30
CA PHE A 338 -23.08 21.34 -19.07
C PHE A 338 -23.21 19.87 -19.43
N ILE A 339 -22.52 19.40 -20.50
CA ILE A 339 -22.49 17.98 -20.86
C ILE A 339 -21.65 17.17 -19.85
N SER A 340 -20.64 17.78 -19.24
CA SER A 340 -19.77 17.10 -18.27
C SER A 340 -20.42 16.87 -16.90
N ILE A 341 -21.45 17.62 -16.54
CA ILE A 341 -22.14 17.45 -15.24
C ILE A 341 -22.72 16.04 -15.06
N PRO A 342 -23.55 15.50 -15.98
CA PRO A 342 -24.04 14.14 -15.85
C PRO A 342 -22.93 13.08 -15.96
N SER A 343 -21.79 13.38 -16.59
CA SER A 343 -20.65 12.46 -16.67
C SER A 343 -19.99 12.22 -15.31
N ILE A 344 -20.15 13.13 -14.32
CA ILE A 344 -19.65 12.94 -12.95
C ILE A 344 -20.27 11.69 -12.32
N ILE A 345 -21.58 11.51 -12.43
CA ILE A 345 -22.29 10.36 -11.84
C ILE A 345 -21.86 9.07 -12.56
N SER A 346 -21.85 9.10 -13.90
CA SER A 346 -21.45 7.92 -14.70
C SER A 346 -19.99 7.54 -14.48
N SER A 347 -19.12 8.53 -14.25
CA SER A 347 -17.69 8.29 -14.02
C SER A 347 -17.38 7.62 -12.68
N LEU A 348 -18.21 7.79 -11.66
CA LEU A 348 -18.08 7.09 -10.38
C LEU A 348 -18.25 5.57 -10.57
N PHE A 349 -19.25 5.16 -11.34
CA PHE A 349 -19.49 3.73 -11.60
C PHE A 349 -18.37 3.13 -12.44
N LEU A 350 -18.05 3.74 -13.58
CA LEU A 350 -17.00 3.26 -14.47
C LEU A 350 -15.62 3.37 -13.81
N GLY A 351 -15.35 4.42 -13.03
CA GLY A 351 -14.10 4.63 -12.34
C GLY A 351 -13.81 3.54 -11.31
N ASN A 352 -14.81 3.12 -10.54
CA ASN A 352 -14.66 2.01 -9.60
C ASN A 352 -14.39 0.66 -10.29
N VAL A 353 -14.97 0.44 -11.48
CA VAL A 353 -14.67 -0.75 -12.29
C VAL A 353 -13.24 -0.68 -12.81
N LEU A 354 -12.83 0.45 -13.39
CA LEU A 354 -11.47 0.66 -13.88
C LEU A 354 -10.42 0.55 -12.78
N LEU A 355 -10.73 1.08 -11.59
CA LEU A 355 -9.85 0.98 -10.42
C LEU A 355 -9.57 -0.49 -10.08
N LYS A 356 -10.61 -1.34 -10.04
CA LYS A 356 -10.41 -2.79 -9.81
C LYS A 356 -9.56 -3.43 -10.90
N VAL A 357 -9.84 -3.13 -12.17
CA VAL A 357 -9.07 -3.69 -13.31
C VAL A 357 -7.60 -3.28 -13.25
N ILE A 358 -7.31 -2.01 -12.90
CA ILE A 358 -5.93 -1.53 -12.78
C ILE A 358 -5.23 -2.21 -11.59
N VAL A 359 -5.89 -2.29 -10.44
CA VAL A 359 -5.32 -2.93 -9.25
C VAL A 359 -5.09 -4.42 -9.48
N ASP A 360 -6.06 -5.12 -10.05
CA ASP A 360 -5.92 -6.56 -10.34
C ASP A 360 -4.87 -6.85 -11.41
N GLY A 361 -4.73 -5.97 -12.41
CA GLY A 361 -3.79 -6.18 -13.51
C GLY A 361 -2.33 -5.81 -13.22
N PHE A 362 -2.09 -4.83 -12.32
CA PHE A 362 -0.73 -4.33 -12.05
C PHE A 362 -0.20 -4.64 -10.65
N ILE A 363 -1.08 -4.90 -9.68
CA ILE A 363 -0.70 -4.98 -8.27
C ILE A 363 -0.82 -6.42 -7.72
N ASN A 364 -1.75 -7.22 -8.23
CA ASN A 364 -1.91 -8.62 -7.85
C ASN A 364 -1.03 -9.59 -8.67
N SER A 365 0.00 -9.11 -9.37
CA SER A 365 1.04 -9.99 -9.90
C SER A 365 1.79 -10.64 -8.73
N GLU A 366 2.10 -11.93 -8.86
CA GLU A 366 2.62 -12.82 -7.81
C GLU A 366 3.87 -12.31 -7.03
N ASP A 367 4.51 -11.23 -7.52
CA ASP A 367 5.74 -10.66 -6.94
C ASP A 367 5.51 -9.36 -6.14
N SER A 368 4.28 -8.87 -5.96
CA SER A 368 4.08 -7.61 -5.25
C SER A 368 3.82 -7.82 -3.76
N MET A 369 4.67 -7.25 -2.90
CA MET A 369 4.51 -7.24 -1.43
C MET A 369 3.28 -6.45 -0.96
N ILE A 370 2.60 -5.73 -1.85
CA ILE A 370 1.46 -4.86 -1.51
C ILE A 370 0.18 -5.55 -1.93
N SER A 371 -0.67 -5.87 -0.96
CA SER A 371 -2.00 -6.37 -1.25
C SER A 371 -2.84 -5.29 -1.92
N GLY A 372 -3.32 -5.56 -3.15
CA GLY A 372 -4.22 -4.65 -3.87
C GLY A 372 -5.49 -4.29 -3.08
N GLY A 373 -5.88 -5.14 -2.13
CA GLY A 373 -7.00 -4.87 -1.22
C GLY A 373 -6.77 -3.66 -0.31
N SER A 374 -5.54 -3.39 0.11
CA SER A 374 -5.20 -2.24 0.96
C SER A 374 -5.34 -0.91 0.21
N LEU A 375 -5.12 -0.90 -1.10
CA LEU A 375 -5.28 0.28 -1.95
C LEU A 375 -6.75 0.67 -2.18
N ILE A 376 -7.67 -0.29 -2.06
CA ILE A 376 -9.11 -0.09 -2.30
C ILE A 376 -9.86 0.18 -1.00
N ASN A 377 -9.51 -0.53 0.09
CA ASN A 377 -10.31 -0.53 1.33
C ASN A 377 -10.10 0.69 2.25
N ASN A 378 -9.03 1.46 2.08
CA ASN A 378 -8.74 2.61 2.96
C ASN A 378 -9.39 3.92 2.53
N SER A 379 -10.12 3.95 1.40
CA SER A 379 -10.75 5.19 0.94
C SER A 379 -12.10 5.44 1.64
N SER A 380 -12.13 6.39 2.56
CA SER A 380 -13.40 6.87 3.13
C SER A 380 -14.25 7.53 2.04
N PHE A 381 -15.58 7.48 2.19
CA PHE A 381 -16.53 8.14 1.25
C PHE A 381 -16.16 9.61 0.99
N MET A 382 -15.74 10.34 2.02
CA MET A 382 -15.31 11.74 1.90
C MET A 382 -14.02 11.88 1.06
N SER A 383 -13.08 10.95 1.18
CA SER A 383 -11.87 10.89 0.37
C SER A 383 -12.18 10.72 -1.12
N ASN A 384 -13.17 9.87 -1.44
CA ASN A 384 -13.60 9.63 -2.81
C ASN A 384 -14.25 10.87 -3.46
N ILE A 385 -15.04 11.64 -2.70
CA ILE A 385 -15.64 12.90 -3.17
C ILE A 385 -14.56 13.94 -3.46
N THR A 386 -13.57 14.11 -2.60
CA THR A 386 -12.48 15.08 -2.83
C THR A 386 -11.65 14.70 -4.05
N THR A 387 -11.34 13.44 -4.24
CA THR A 387 -10.61 12.93 -5.42
C THR A 387 -11.41 13.13 -6.70
N LEU A 388 -12.73 12.89 -6.66
CA LEU A 388 -13.62 13.14 -7.78
C LEU A 388 -13.66 14.65 -8.14
N GLY A 389 -13.72 15.53 -7.13
CA GLY A 389 -13.67 16.97 -7.33
C GLY A 389 -12.35 17.41 -7.99
N GLN A 390 -11.22 16.88 -7.56
CA GLN A 390 -9.92 17.15 -8.17
C GLN A 390 -9.85 16.65 -9.63
N SER A 391 -10.34 15.43 -9.89
CA SER A 391 -10.41 14.86 -11.24
C SER A 391 -11.28 15.73 -12.16
N TYR A 392 -12.39 16.24 -11.64
CA TYR A 392 -13.29 17.12 -12.39
C TYR A 392 -12.66 18.49 -12.70
N LEU A 393 -11.90 19.08 -11.78
CA LEU A 393 -11.15 20.31 -12.05
C LEU A 393 -10.10 20.11 -13.16
N ILE A 394 -9.42 18.96 -13.17
CA ILE A 394 -8.49 18.60 -14.26
C ILE A 394 -9.26 18.47 -15.59
N LEU A 395 -10.42 17.81 -15.59
CA LEU A 395 -11.27 17.68 -16.77
C LEU A 395 -11.71 19.04 -17.31
N ILE A 396 -12.11 19.98 -16.45
CA ILE A 396 -12.43 21.35 -16.86
C ILE A 396 -11.23 22.01 -17.54
N SER A 397 -10.03 21.85 -17.01
CA SER A 397 -8.81 22.38 -17.62
C SER A 397 -8.56 21.77 -19.01
N ILE A 398 -8.77 20.47 -19.18
CA ILE A 398 -8.69 19.78 -20.48
C ILE A 398 -9.73 20.33 -21.45
N ILE A 399 -10.98 20.52 -21.01
CA ILE A 399 -12.06 21.11 -21.83
C ILE A 399 -11.67 22.50 -22.31
N VAL A 400 -11.23 23.38 -21.41
CA VAL A 400 -10.86 24.75 -21.73
C VAL A 400 -9.73 24.76 -22.76
N LEU A 401 -8.66 24.01 -22.52
CA LEU A 401 -7.51 23.91 -23.43
C LEU A 401 -7.92 23.36 -24.79
N SER A 402 -8.74 22.30 -24.83
CA SER A 402 -9.22 21.68 -26.09
C SER A 402 -10.09 22.66 -26.88
N VAL A 403 -11.00 23.40 -26.23
CA VAL A 403 -11.85 24.39 -26.91
C VAL A 403 -11.01 25.55 -27.43
N VAL A 404 -10.09 26.10 -26.62
CA VAL A 404 -9.21 27.18 -27.08
C VAL A 404 -8.37 26.74 -28.27
N PHE A 405 -7.80 25.54 -28.22
CA PHE A 405 -7.00 24.99 -29.32
C PHE A 405 -7.83 24.80 -30.60
N ALA A 406 -8.98 24.12 -30.50
CA ALA A 406 -9.86 23.88 -31.64
C ALA A 406 -10.41 25.17 -32.23
N SER A 407 -10.83 26.10 -31.37
CA SER A 407 -11.37 27.40 -31.80
C SER A 407 -10.30 28.31 -32.43
N SER A 408 -9.05 28.29 -31.91
CA SER A 408 -7.96 29.06 -32.49
C SER A 408 -7.70 28.67 -33.95
N LEU A 409 -7.65 27.36 -34.22
CA LEU A 409 -7.44 26.83 -35.58
C LEU A 409 -8.55 27.26 -36.56
N MET A 410 -9.80 27.37 -36.06
CA MET A 410 -10.94 27.72 -36.91
C MET A 410 -11.15 29.24 -37.05
N LEU A 411 -10.91 30.02 -35.97
CA LEU A 411 -11.19 31.46 -35.93
C LEU A 411 -9.98 32.32 -36.38
N ILE A 412 -8.84 31.71 -36.73
CA ILE A 412 -7.72 32.41 -37.38
C ILE A 412 -8.15 32.97 -38.75
N LYS A 413 -9.03 32.28 -39.49
CA LYS A 413 -9.53 32.73 -40.78
C LYS A 413 -10.43 33.98 -40.64
N LYS A 414 -10.28 34.93 -41.59
CA LYS A 414 -11.11 36.14 -41.56
C LYS A 414 -12.57 35.77 -41.84
N PRO A 415 -13.56 36.50 -41.26
CA PRO A 415 -14.98 36.26 -41.46
C PRO A 415 -15.40 36.21 -42.95
N LYS A 416 -14.74 37.02 -43.77
CA LYS A 416 -14.97 37.06 -45.25
C LYS A 416 -14.54 35.73 -45.93
N GLU A 417 -13.46 35.09 -45.47
CA GLU A 417 -13.02 33.78 -45.99
C GLU A 417 -13.87 32.62 -45.50
N ILE A 418 -14.46 32.80 -44.34
CA ILE A 418 -15.42 31.84 -43.76
C ILE A 418 -16.73 31.86 -44.56
N LEU A 419 -17.22 33.06 -44.94
CA LEU A 419 -18.44 33.22 -45.66
C LEU A 419 -18.27 32.94 -47.19
N SER A 420 -17.07 33.20 -47.79
CA SER A 420 -16.83 32.97 -49.23
C SER A 420 -16.65 31.51 -49.63
N LYS A 421 -16.42 30.62 -48.69
CA LYS A 421 -16.42 29.14 -48.94
C LYS A 421 -17.81 28.53 -48.97
N ILE A 422 -18.83 29.38 -48.91
CA ILE A 422 -20.23 29.04 -48.73
C ILE A 422 -21.01 29.26 -50.04
N SER A 423 -20.44 30.01 -50.97
CA SER A 423 -20.91 30.13 -52.37
C SER A 423 -20.06 29.22 -53.27
#